data_3d509d228e20aa78c4c5ce5a43f9b73a
#
_entry.id   3d509d228e20aa78c4c5ce5a43f9b73a
#
_cell.length_a   1.000
_cell.length_b   1.000
_cell.length_c   1.000
_cell.angle_alpha   90.00
_cell.angle_beta   90.00
_cell.angle_gamma   90.00
#
_symmetry.space_group_name_H-M   'P 1'
#
loop_
_entity.id
_entity.type
_entity.pdbx_description
1 polymer ?
#
loop_
_entity_poly.entity_id
_entity_poly.type
_entity_poly.pdbx_seq_one_letter_code
_entity_poly.pdbx_strand_id
1 'polypeptide(L)'
;ARTPENPLPYSEEKIANTLAGKNPMVYPAVDWQDILFKNFAVNERLNFNLSGGGKVARYYISGTYNKDNGILRENGKNNFNSNISLANYALRSNININVTPTTEVIVRLSGQFDDYTGPLEGGQRVYLETMNANPVLFPAEYLPDKANQRAKQILFGNYTGGTYLNPYANMVKGYKEYANSTMMAQFELKQKLD
;
A
#
# COMPACT_ATOMS: atom_id res chain seq x y z
N ALA A 1 16.60 26.48 -25.85
CA ALA A 1 17.38 27.70 -26.06
C ALA A 1 16.58 28.86 -25.51
N ARG A 2 17.27 29.77 -24.80
CA ARG A 2 16.68 31.01 -24.24
C ARG A 2 16.41 31.98 -25.37
N THR A 3 15.19 32.42 -25.54
CA THR A 3 14.83 33.56 -26.40
C THR A 3 14.04 34.58 -25.61
N PRO A 4 14.01 35.87 -26.02
CA PRO A 4 13.18 36.89 -25.36
C PRO A 4 11.70 36.49 -25.28
N GLU A 5 11.23 35.71 -26.25
CA GLU A 5 9.85 35.21 -26.35
C GLU A 5 9.61 33.96 -25.48
N ASN A 6 10.68 33.29 -25.04
CA ASN A 6 10.60 32.07 -24.20
C ASN A 6 11.64 32.14 -23.05
N PRO A 7 11.37 32.94 -22.02
CA PRO A 7 12.27 33.08 -20.88
C PRO A 7 12.42 31.75 -20.13
N LEU A 8 13.56 31.57 -19.45
CA LEU A 8 13.76 30.44 -18.57
C LEU A 8 12.69 30.44 -17.47
N PRO A 9 12.12 29.27 -17.10
CA PRO A 9 11.11 29.17 -16.04
C PRO A 9 11.66 29.50 -14.65
N TYR A 10 12.99 29.53 -14.48
CA TYR A 10 13.67 29.86 -13.23
C TYR A 10 14.77 30.91 -13.48
N SER A 11 15.04 31.74 -12.45
CA SER A 11 16.14 32.71 -12.51
C SER A 11 17.50 32.01 -12.64
N GLU A 12 18.46 32.68 -13.28
CA GLU A 12 19.84 32.19 -13.39
C GLU A 12 20.47 31.94 -12.02
N GLU A 13 20.18 32.80 -11.04
CA GLU A 13 20.62 32.62 -9.66
C GLU A 13 20.09 31.32 -9.05
N LYS A 14 18.79 31.03 -9.22
CA LYS A 14 18.18 29.80 -8.72
C LYS A 14 18.84 28.58 -9.36
N ILE A 15 19.02 28.60 -10.67
CA ILE A 15 19.67 27.51 -11.41
C ILE A 15 21.09 27.28 -10.88
N ALA A 16 21.91 28.35 -10.78
CA ALA A 16 23.29 28.26 -10.33
C ALA A 16 23.39 27.75 -8.88
N ASN A 17 22.56 28.24 -7.98
CA ASN A 17 22.58 27.88 -6.57
C ASN A 17 22.06 26.45 -6.34
N THR A 18 21.07 26.00 -7.09
CA THR A 18 20.57 24.61 -7.04
C THR A 18 21.66 23.65 -7.54
N LEU A 19 22.31 23.95 -8.69
CA LEU A 19 23.40 23.14 -9.21
C LEU A 19 24.61 23.09 -8.28
N ALA A 20 24.90 24.20 -7.59
CA ALA A 20 25.97 24.28 -6.59
C ALA A 20 25.63 23.59 -5.26
N GLY A 21 24.43 23.02 -5.11
CA GLY A 21 24.00 22.33 -3.88
C GLY A 21 23.92 23.27 -2.66
N LYS A 22 23.64 24.56 -2.87
CA LYS A 22 23.45 25.50 -1.77
C LYS A 22 22.21 25.15 -0.96
N ASN A 23 22.01 25.83 0.18
CA ASN A 23 20.95 25.55 1.16
C ASN A 23 19.69 24.91 0.55
N PRO A 24 19.43 23.60 0.78
CA PRO A 24 18.34 22.85 0.16
C PRO A 24 16.93 23.33 0.57
N MET A 25 16.83 24.11 1.65
CA MET A 25 15.56 24.72 2.06
C MET A 25 15.19 25.92 1.18
N VAL A 26 16.15 26.53 0.49
CA VAL A 26 15.95 27.68 -0.40
C VAL A 26 16.11 27.29 -1.86
N TYR A 27 17.08 26.43 -2.15
CA TYR A 27 17.39 25.94 -3.50
C TYR A 27 17.28 24.41 -3.54
N PRO A 28 16.06 23.87 -3.40
CA PRO A 28 15.84 22.43 -3.35
C PRO A 28 16.22 21.74 -4.67
N ALA A 29 16.72 20.51 -4.54
CA ALA A 29 16.90 19.53 -5.60
C ALA A 29 16.41 18.19 -5.05
N VAL A 30 15.10 17.99 -5.03
CA VAL A 30 14.46 16.87 -4.35
C VAL A 30 14.42 15.66 -5.28
N ASP A 31 15.01 14.56 -4.87
CA ASP A 31 14.72 13.26 -5.47
C ASP A 31 13.48 12.67 -4.80
N TRP A 32 12.33 12.94 -5.42
CA TRP A 32 11.04 12.47 -4.92
C TRP A 32 10.93 10.95 -4.88
N GLN A 33 11.60 10.26 -5.80
CA GLN A 33 11.57 8.80 -5.83
C GLN A 33 12.34 8.21 -4.65
N ASP A 34 13.54 8.72 -4.39
CA ASP A 34 14.34 8.24 -3.26
C ASP A 34 13.70 8.55 -1.91
N ILE A 35 13.04 9.70 -1.77
CA ILE A 35 12.33 10.06 -0.52
C ILE A 35 11.12 9.16 -0.27
N LEU A 36 10.37 8.80 -1.32
CA LEU A 36 9.06 8.20 -1.17
C LEU A 36 9.05 6.68 -1.34
N PHE A 37 10.04 6.12 -2.04
CA PHE A 37 10.04 4.69 -2.36
C PHE A 37 11.24 3.96 -1.77
N LYS A 38 10.99 2.73 -1.33
CA LYS A 38 12.03 1.74 -1.01
C LYS A 38 12.51 1.09 -2.31
N ASN A 39 13.73 0.59 -2.31
CA ASN A 39 14.29 -0.11 -3.47
C ASN A 39 13.65 -1.49 -3.70
N PHE A 40 13.05 -2.09 -2.66
CA PHE A 40 12.39 -3.39 -2.75
C PHE A 40 11.29 -3.52 -1.70
N ALA A 41 10.36 -4.44 -1.95
CA ALA A 41 9.40 -4.93 -0.97
C ALA A 41 9.52 -6.45 -0.84
N VAL A 42 9.18 -6.97 0.34
CA VAL A 42 9.16 -8.41 0.61
C VAL A 42 7.70 -8.85 0.68
N ASN A 43 7.36 -9.82 -0.14
CA ASN A 43 6.04 -10.46 -0.14
C ASN A 43 6.16 -11.89 0.38
N GLU A 44 5.16 -12.33 1.13
CA GLU A 44 5.13 -13.64 1.76
C GLU A 44 4.00 -14.47 1.17
N ARG A 45 4.26 -15.74 0.91
CA ARG A 45 3.27 -16.70 0.41
C ARG A 45 3.42 -18.01 1.16
N LEU A 46 2.35 -18.48 1.80
CA LEU A 46 2.29 -19.76 2.46
C LEU A 46 1.03 -20.50 2.01
N ASN A 47 1.20 -21.74 1.56
CA ASN A 47 0.08 -22.59 1.17
C ASN A 47 0.27 -23.96 1.82
N PHE A 48 -0.81 -24.51 2.34
CA PHE A 48 -0.84 -25.88 2.80
C PHE A 48 -2.11 -26.58 2.33
N ASN A 49 -2.04 -27.89 2.18
CA ASN A 49 -3.21 -28.71 1.95
C ASN A 49 -3.05 -30.06 2.65
N LEU A 50 -4.17 -30.62 3.04
CA LEU A 50 -4.28 -31.91 3.67
C LEU A 50 -5.47 -32.63 3.06
N SER A 51 -5.27 -33.83 2.58
CA SER A 51 -6.35 -34.68 2.07
C SER A 51 -6.21 -36.10 2.58
N GLY A 52 -7.32 -36.73 2.74
CA GLY A 52 -7.34 -38.13 3.20
C GLY A 52 -8.75 -38.68 3.21
N GLY A 53 -8.84 -39.94 3.64
CA GLY A 53 -10.11 -40.60 3.81
C GLY A 53 -10.11 -42.06 3.40
N GLY A 54 -11.28 -42.65 3.46
CA GLY A 54 -11.54 -44.03 3.14
C GLY A 54 -12.93 -44.24 2.53
N LYS A 55 -13.48 -45.43 2.71
CA LYS A 55 -14.78 -45.80 2.16
C LYS A 55 -15.94 -44.99 2.77
N VAL A 56 -15.83 -44.58 4.05
CA VAL A 56 -16.90 -43.89 4.78
C VAL A 56 -16.80 -42.39 4.63
N ALA A 57 -15.60 -41.81 4.71
CA ALA A 57 -15.42 -40.37 4.64
C ALA A 57 -14.18 -40.01 3.84
N ARG A 58 -14.24 -38.89 3.13
CA ARG A 58 -13.13 -38.27 2.40
C ARG A 58 -13.11 -36.80 2.75
N TYR A 59 -11.92 -36.24 2.93
CA TYR A 59 -11.77 -34.85 3.25
C TYR A 59 -10.63 -34.20 2.47
N TYR A 60 -10.77 -32.92 2.23
CA TYR A 60 -9.73 -32.03 1.71
C TYR A 60 -9.81 -30.71 2.48
N ILE A 61 -8.70 -30.29 3.06
CA ILE A 61 -8.55 -29.01 3.77
C ILE A 61 -7.39 -28.28 3.14
N SER A 62 -7.54 -27.01 2.83
CA SER A 62 -6.46 -26.15 2.35
C SER A 62 -6.49 -24.80 3.01
N GLY A 63 -5.31 -24.24 3.23
CA GLY A 63 -5.13 -22.90 3.75
C GLY A 63 -4.10 -22.16 2.94
N THR A 64 -4.33 -20.85 2.79
CA THR A 64 -3.44 -19.93 2.09
C THR A 64 -3.26 -18.68 2.93
N TYR A 65 -2.03 -18.24 3.04
CA TYR A 65 -1.66 -16.92 3.56
C TYR A 65 -0.82 -16.20 2.55
N ASN A 66 -1.24 -15.00 2.18
CA ASN A 66 -0.49 -14.12 1.31
C ASN A 66 -0.35 -12.77 2.00
N LYS A 67 0.85 -12.19 1.97
CA LYS A 67 1.08 -10.83 2.42
C LYS A 67 1.87 -10.07 1.37
N ASP A 68 1.26 -9.01 0.86
CA ASP A 68 1.86 -8.08 -0.08
C ASP A 68 2.19 -6.76 0.64
N ASN A 69 3.47 -6.38 0.59
CA ASN A 69 3.93 -5.12 1.14
C ASN A 69 4.25 -4.16 0.01
N GLY A 70 3.86 -2.90 0.17
CA GLY A 70 4.19 -1.83 -0.77
C GLY A 70 5.63 -1.35 -0.62
N ILE A 71 6.04 -0.53 -1.57
CA ILE A 71 7.38 0.07 -1.62
C ILE A 71 7.44 1.49 -1.05
N LEU A 72 6.37 1.99 -0.45
CA LEU A 72 6.39 3.32 0.16
C LEU A 72 7.32 3.34 1.37
N ARG A 73 8.11 4.40 1.49
CA ARG A 73 9.06 4.57 2.59
C ARG A 73 8.34 5.11 3.82
N GLU A 74 8.54 4.44 4.93
CA GLU A 74 8.01 4.87 6.23
C GLU A 74 8.83 6.04 6.78
N ASN A 75 8.19 7.06 7.32
CA ASN A 75 8.88 8.25 7.83
C ASN A 75 9.26 8.18 9.31
N GLY A 76 8.67 7.24 10.07
CA GLY A 76 8.90 7.09 11.51
C GLY A 76 8.43 8.27 12.38
N LYS A 77 7.81 9.29 11.80
CA LYS A 77 7.33 10.50 12.51
C LYS A 77 5.86 10.38 12.93
N ASN A 78 5.11 9.55 12.24
CA ASN A 78 3.71 9.27 12.55
C ASN A 78 3.60 8.05 13.47
N ASN A 79 2.49 7.96 14.20
CA ASN A 79 2.12 6.80 15.00
C ASN A 79 1.41 5.70 14.17
N PHE A 80 1.40 5.83 12.86
CA PHE A 80 0.84 4.87 11.91
C PHE A 80 1.80 4.64 10.76
N ASN A 81 1.63 3.49 10.11
CA ASN A 81 2.38 3.15 8.90
C ASN A 81 1.53 3.49 7.67
N SER A 82 2.03 4.37 6.82
CA SER A 82 1.37 4.75 5.55
C SER A 82 1.79 3.88 4.37
N ASN A 83 2.68 2.90 4.55
CA ASN A 83 3.00 1.95 3.49
C ASN A 83 1.81 1.02 3.22
N ILE A 84 1.70 0.54 1.99
CA ILE A 84 0.68 -0.44 1.62
C ILE A 84 1.03 -1.79 2.26
N SER A 85 0.05 -2.40 2.90
CA SER A 85 0.10 -3.78 3.35
C SER A 85 -1.25 -4.44 3.05
N LEU A 86 -1.22 -5.56 2.33
CA LEU A 86 -2.39 -6.37 2.06
C LEU A 86 -2.11 -7.79 2.55
N ALA A 87 -2.85 -8.23 3.56
CA ALA A 87 -2.83 -9.61 4.02
C ALA A 87 -4.11 -10.32 3.56
N ASN A 88 -3.96 -11.49 2.97
CA ASN A 88 -5.04 -12.35 2.52
C ASN A 88 -4.93 -13.71 3.16
N TYR A 89 -5.99 -14.15 3.81
CA TYR A 89 -6.11 -15.48 4.41
C TYR A 89 -7.26 -16.21 3.76
N ALA A 90 -7.04 -17.44 3.30
CA ALA A 90 -8.09 -18.29 2.79
C ALA A 90 -8.05 -19.66 3.43
N LEU A 91 -9.20 -20.16 3.84
CA LEU A 91 -9.37 -21.52 4.35
C LEU A 91 -10.52 -22.19 3.57
N ARG A 92 -10.29 -23.42 3.16
CA ARG A 92 -11.29 -24.24 2.49
C ARG A 92 -11.30 -25.64 3.09
N SER A 93 -12.51 -26.16 3.35
CA SER A 93 -12.75 -27.52 3.80
C SER A 93 -13.83 -28.15 2.96
N ASN A 94 -13.56 -29.32 2.39
CA ASN A 94 -14.54 -30.14 1.67
C ASN A 94 -14.57 -31.52 2.35
N ILE A 95 -15.73 -31.95 2.81
CA ILE A 95 -15.92 -33.22 3.50
C ILE A 95 -17.08 -33.94 2.82
N ASN A 96 -16.82 -35.17 2.40
CA ASN A 96 -17.81 -36.07 1.83
C ASN A 96 -17.94 -37.28 2.77
N ILE A 97 -19.16 -37.58 3.19
CA ILE A 97 -19.47 -38.70 4.12
C ILE A 97 -20.52 -39.59 3.49
N ASN A 98 -20.15 -40.85 3.26
CA ASN A 98 -21.08 -41.90 2.88
C ASN A 98 -21.78 -42.42 4.16
N VAL A 99 -22.96 -41.90 4.47
CA VAL A 99 -23.75 -42.26 5.64
C VAL A 99 -24.31 -43.69 5.50
N THR A 100 -24.73 -43.99 4.27
CA THR A 100 -25.15 -45.35 3.86
C THR A 100 -24.57 -45.66 2.46
N PRO A 101 -24.71 -46.87 1.92
CA PRO A 101 -24.31 -47.17 0.55
C PRO A 101 -25.03 -46.36 -0.51
N THR A 102 -26.21 -45.81 -0.18
CA THR A 102 -27.06 -45.01 -1.08
C THR A 102 -27.14 -43.55 -0.71
N THR A 103 -26.60 -43.14 0.46
CA THR A 103 -26.71 -41.78 0.97
C THR A 103 -25.33 -41.13 1.19
N GLU A 104 -25.04 -40.04 0.50
CA GLU A 104 -23.83 -39.21 0.68
C GLU A 104 -24.22 -37.83 1.21
N VAL A 105 -23.53 -37.39 2.26
CA VAL A 105 -23.59 -36.02 2.79
C VAL A 105 -22.30 -35.31 2.38
N ILE A 106 -22.44 -34.09 1.85
CA ILE A 106 -21.32 -33.26 1.43
C ILE A 106 -21.40 -31.95 2.17
N VAL A 107 -20.30 -31.58 2.85
CA VAL A 107 -20.14 -30.30 3.53
C VAL A 107 -18.96 -29.56 2.94
N ARG A 108 -19.18 -28.34 2.46
CA ARG A 108 -18.12 -27.45 1.97
C ARG A 108 -18.17 -26.15 2.75
N LEU A 109 -17.03 -25.80 3.32
CA LEU A 109 -16.85 -24.55 4.04
C LEU A 109 -15.68 -23.81 3.41
N SER A 110 -15.83 -22.50 3.20
CA SER A 110 -14.72 -21.64 2.79
C SER A 110 -14.83 -20.28 3.45
N GLY A 111 -13.68 -19.74 3.83
CA GLY A 111 -13.53 -18.39 4.36
C GLY A 111 -12.38 -17.71 3.65
N GLN A 112 -12.57 -16.43 3.31
CA GLN A 112 -11.53 -15.54 2.82
C GLN A 112 -11.60 -14.25 3.61
N PHE A 113 -10.45 -13.78 4.04
CA PHE A 113 -10.27 -12.58 4.86
C PHE A 113 -9.17 -11.75 4.24
N ASP A 114 -9.48 -10.48 3.96
CA ASP A 114 -8.55 -9.53 3.37
C ASP A 114 -8.41 -8.35 4.31
N ASP A 115 -7.19 -8.07 4.75
CA ASP A 115 -6.83 -6.91 5.58
C ASP A 115 -5.93 -5.99 4.77
N TYR A 116 -6.37 -4.76 4.58
CA TYR A 116 -5.62 -3.74 3.84
C TYR A 116 -5.32 -2.53 4.72
N THR A 117 -4.08 -2.05 4.62
CA THR A 117 -3.67 -0.74 5.13
C THR A 117 -2.86 -0.03 4.06
N GLY A 118 -2.99 1.28 3.95
CA GLY A 118 -2.23 2.07 2.98
C GLY A 118 -2.51 3.57 3.07
N PRO A 119 -1.88 4.40 2.21
CA PRO A 119 -2.08 5.83 2.20
C PRO A 119 -3.55 6.21 2.02
N LEU A 120 -3.96 7.32 2.62
CA LEU A 120 -5.35 7.78 2.61
C LEU A 120 -5.96 7.84 1.20
N GLU A 121 -5.22 8.37 0.23
CA GLU A 121 -5.65 8.48 -1.17
C GLU A 121 -5.21 7.30 -2.05
N GLY A 122 -4.53 6.31 -1.45
CA GLY A 122 -4.02 5.12 -2.13
C GLY A 122 -2.66 5.29 -2.79
N GLY A 123 -1.95 4.19 -2.98
CA GLY A 123 -0.58 4.19 -3.50
C GLY A 123 -0.47 4.68 -4.94
N GLN A 124 -1.48 4.44 -5.78
CA GLN A 124 -1.51 4.94 -7.15
C GLN A 124 -1.46 6.48 -7.19
N ARG A 125 -2.19 7.14 -6.28
CA ARG A 125 -2.18 8.60 -6.20
C ARG A 125 -0.80 9.12 -5.80
N VAL A 126 -0.20 8.54 -4.77
CA VAL A 126 1.17 8.88 -4.34
C VAL A 126 2.17 8.71 -5.49
N TYR A 127 2.08 7.59 -6.23
CA TYR A 127 2.95 7.33 -7.38
C TYR A 127 2.80 8.40 -8.48
N LEU A 128 1.57 8.70 -8.89
CA LEU A 128 1.32 9.70 -9.94
C LEU A 128 1.79 11.10 -9.52
N GLU A 129 1.60 11.48 -8.27
CA GLU A 129 2.08 12.75 -7.75
C GLU A 129 3.60 12.80 -7.70
N THR A 130 4.26 11.70 -7.30
CA THR A 130 5.73 11.59 -7.31
C THR A 130 6.30 11.79 -8.71
N MET A 131 5.69 11.15 -9.73
CA MET A 131 6.14 11.28 -11.12
C MET A 131 5.95 12.69 -11.70
N ASN A 132 4.97 13.44 -11.18
CA ASN A 132 4.66 14.80 -11.64
C ASN A 132 5.20 15.89 -10.72
N ALA A 133 5.80 15.55 -9.57
CA ALA A 133 6.31 16.52 -8.64
C ALA A 133 7.54 17.24 -9.17
N ASN A 134 7.56 18.57 -9.06
CA ASN A 134 8.68 19.36 -9.49
C ASN A 134 9.80 19.32 -8.43
N PRO A 135 11.03 18.92 -8.79
CA PRO A 135 12.12 18.71 -7.82
C PRO A 135 12.73 19.99 -7.27
N VAL A 136 12.50 21.14 -7.90
CA VAL A 136 13.20 22.39 -7.56
C VAL A 136 12.29 23.49 -7.00
N LEU A 137 10.99 23.21 -6.77
CA LEU A 137 10.07 24.22 -6.26
C LEU A 137 10.12 24.36 -4.74
N PHE A 138 10.10 23.25 -4.01
CA PHE A 138 10.09 23.21 -2.54
C PHE A 138 10.70 21.89 -2.02
N PRO A 139 11.24 21.87 -0.80
CA PRO A 139 11.66 20.62 -0.15
C PRO A 139 10.44 19.79 0.27
N ALA A 140 10.62 18.51 0.54
CA ALA A 140 9.56 17.65 1.04
C ALA A 140 9.00 18.17 2.38
N GLU A 141 9.90 18.61 3.25
CA GLU A 141 9.57 19.23 4.54
C GLU A 141 10.60 20.30 4.88
N TYR A 142 10.21 21.25 5.70
CA TYR A 142 11.11 22.24 6.27
C TYR A 142 11.57 21.81 7.68
N LEU A 143 12.81 22.11 8.00
CA LEU A 143 13.28 22.00 9.37
C LEU A 143 12.69 23.09 10.25
N PRO A 144 12.36 22.79 11.53
CA PRO A 144 11.92 23.83 12.45
C PRO A 144 12.97 24.94 12.59
N ASP A 145 12.53 26.18 12.42
CA ASP A 145 13.32 27.40 12.64
C ASP A 145 12.92 28.06 13.96
N LYS A 146 13.52 29.25 14.25
CA LYS A 146 13.20 30.00 15.49
C LYS A 146 11.72 30.37 15.62
N ALA A 147 11.04 30.62 14.50
CA ALA A 147 9.61 30.96 14.48
C ALA A 147 8.72 29.73 14.71
N ASN A 148 9.19 28.56 14.29
CA ASN A 148 8.42 27.30 14.25
C ASN A 148 8.90 26.26 15.28
N GLN A 149 9.76 26.62 16.24
CA GLN A 149 10.34 25.69 17.22
C GLN A 149 9.28 24.91 18.05
N ARG A 150 8.07 25.46 18.18
CA ARG A 150 6.96 24.86 18.93
C ARG A 150 6.01 24.05 18.03
N ALA A 151 6.23 24.02 16.72
CA ALA A 151 5.41 23.23 15.81
C ALA A 151 5.61 21.73 16.09
N LYS A 152 4.52 21.03 16.39
CA LYS A 152 4.52 19.59 16.64
C LYS A 152 4.19 18.79 15.37
N GLN A 153 3.67 19.44 14.35
CA GLN A 153 3.37 18.86 13.04
C GLN A 153 4.55 18.96 12.07
N ILE A 154 4.54 18.10 11.07
CA ILE A 154 5.49 18.15 9.96
C ILE A 154 5.26 19.44 9.17
N LEU A 155 6.32 20.21 8.92
CA LEU A 155 6.27 21.44 8.14
C LEU A 155 6.48 21.10 6.67
N PHE A 156 5.42 20.71 5.98
CA PHE A 156 5.49 20.32 4.56
C PHE A 156 5.88 21.49 3.67
N GLY A 157 6.78 21.21 2.72
CA GLY A 157 7.10 22.15 1.66
C GLY A 157 5.88 22.41 0.76
N ASN A 158 5.72 23.67 0.34
CA ASN A 158 4.69 24.07 -0.59
C ASN A 158 5.18 25.31 -1.37
N TYR A 159 4.52 25.58 -2.49
CA TYR A 159 4.76 26.77 -3.30
C TYR A 159 3.67 27.81 -3.05
N THR A 160 4.05 29.09 -2.99
CA THR A 160 3.15 30.20 -2.68
C THR A 160 1.95 30.35 -3.62
N GLY A 161 2.00 29.76 -4.82
CA GLY A 161 0.88 29.71 -5.75
C GLY A 161 -0.22 28.67 -5.43
N GLY A 162 -0.02 27.81 -4.42
CA GLY A 162 -1.03 26.93 -3.85
C GLY A 162 -1.53 25.76 -4.70
N THR A 163 -1.01 25.60 -5.92
CA THR A 163 -1.51 24.57 -6.87
C THR A 163 -0.68 23.29 -6.91
N TYR A 164 0.48 23.29 -6.28
CA TYR A 164 1.40 22.15 -6.31
C TYR A 164 1.22 21.30 -5.08
N LEU A 165 0.87 20.04 -5.30
CA LEU A 165 0.75 19.05 -4.23
C LEU A 165 2.13 18.50 -3.89
N ASN A 166 2.41 18.41 -2.59
CA ASN A 166 3.59 17.75 -2.07
C ASN A 166 3.27 16.24 -1.91
N PRO A 167 3.89 15.35 -2.71
CA PRO A 167 3.58 13.92 -2.67
C PRO A 167 3.96 13.28 -1.32
N TYR A 168 4.98 13.81 -0.63
CA TYR A 168 5.33 13.37 0.71
C TYR A 168 4.22 13.70 1.71
N ALA A 169 3.65 14.91 1.66
CA ALA A 169 2.53 15.28 2.50
C ALA A 169 1.31 14.35 2.26
N ASN A 170 0.99 14.04 1.01
CA ASN A 170 -0.10 13.14 0.67
C ASN A 170 0.15 11.71 1.14
N MET A 171 1.39 11.24 1.10
CA MET A 171 1.75 9.92 1.62
C MET A 171 1.58 9.80 3.13
N VAL A 172 1.91 10.87 3.89
CA VAL A 172 2.00 10.80 5.36
C VAL A 172 0.88 11.52 6.11
N LYS A 173 -0.05 12.18 5.42
CA LYS A 173 -1.15 12.94 6.07
C LYS A 173 -2.19 12.06 6.75
N GLY A 174 -2.22 10.78 6.43
CA GLY A 174 -3.15 9.82 7.01
C GLY A 174 -3.05 8.47 6.33
N TYR A 175 -3.85 7.54 6.82
CA TYR A 175 -3.96 6.18 6.26
C TYR A 175 -5.41 5.78 6.15
N LYS A 176 -5.66 4.74 5.40
CA LYS A 176 -6.92 4.02 5.38
C LYS A 176 -6.66 2.55 5.62
N GLU A 177 -7.58 1.93 6.32
CA GLU A 177 -7.62 0.48 6.49
C GLU A 177 -9.02 -0.03 6.22
N TYR A 178 -9.10 -1.24 5.72
CA TYR A 178 -10.36 -1.97 5.62
C TYR A 178 -10.11 -3.47 5.71
N ALA A 179 -11.10 -4.18 6.21
CA ALA A 179 -11.12 -5.64 6.25
C ALA A 179 -12.34 -6.15 5.52
N ASN A 180 -12.15 -7.14 4.66
CA ASN A 180 -13.23 -7.87 4.01
C ASN A 180 -13.23 -9.30 4.49
N SER A 181 -14.41 -9.82 4.84
CA SER A 181 -14.58 -11.20 5.23
C SER A 181 -15.69 -11.83 4.40
N THR A 182 -15.37 -12.89 3.69
CA THR A 182 -16.33 -13.67 2.93
C THR A 182 -16.33 -15.10 3.44
N MET A 183 -17.49 -15.57 3.91
CA MET A 183 -17.67 -16.96 4.33
C MET A 183 -18.77 -17.61 3.52
N MET A 184 -18.54 -18.83 3.07
CA MET A 184 -19.51 -19.64 2.36
C MET A 184 -19.62 -21.02 3.03
N ALA A 185 -20.84 -21.49 3.17
CA ALA A 185 -21.15 -22.83 3.60
C ALA A 185 -22.12 -23.48 2.60
N GLN A 186 -21.83 -24.69 2.21
CA GLN A 186 -22.69 -25.49 1.37
C GLN A 186 -22.92 -26.84 2.05
N PHE A 187 -24.17 -27.24 2.11
CA PHE A 187 -24.61 -28.55 2.55
C PHE A 187 -25.37 -29.23 1.41
N GLU A 188 -25.01 -30.46 1.09
CA GLU A 188 -25.64 -31.23 0.02
C GLU A 188 -25.89 -32.64 0.50
N LEU A 189 -27.08 -33.15 0.25
CA LEU A 189 -27.49 -34.52 0.50
C LEU A 189 -27.77 -35.20 -0.84
N LYS A 190 -27.08 -36.28 -1.13
CA LYS A 190 -27.32 -37.13 -2.29
C LYS A 190 -27.91 -38.45 -1.86
N GLN A 191 -29.06 -38.79 -2.40
CA GLN A 191 -29.75 -40.07 -2.19
C GLN A 191 -29.91 -40.77 -3.54
N LYS A 192 -29.36 -42.00 -3.65
CA LYS A 192 -29.70 -42.89 -4.77
C LYS A 192 -31.02 -43.53 -4.46
N LEU A 193 -31.97 -43.44 -5.40
CA LEU A 193 -33.22 -44.13 -5.38
C LEU A 193 -33.12 -45.33 -6.33
N ASP A 194 -33.52 -46.53 -5.86
CA ASP A 194 -33.56 -47.75 -6.67
C ASP A 194 -34.77 -47.70 -7.59
#